data_c4e4bf266e1264740f8bd7dd72ce2d1a
#
_entry.id   c4e4bf266e1264740f8bd7dd72ce2d1a
#
_cell.length_a   1.000
_cell.length_b   1.000
_cell.length_c   1.000
_cell.angle_alpha   90.00
_cell.angle_beta   90.00
_cell.angle_gamma   90.00
#
_symmetry.space_group_name_H-M   'P 1'
#
loop_
_entity.id
_entity.type
_entity.pdbx_description
1 polymer ?
#
loop_
_entity_poly.entity_id
_entity_poly.type
_entity_poly.pdbx_seq_one_letter_code
_entity_poly.pdbx_strand_id
1 'polypeptide(L)'
;MSEAIIRPAVAADAADLGELGRQTFLDTFVDGFAIPYPADDLETFLEASFSPEAIRSKLKEPGAAWWVAERDGELLAFANTGPNTLPHPEARPSHAELRRLYVSKRAQGLGLGTKLLAVALDWMEAHTDGPLWIGVWSGNLKAQKLYAAYGFEKAGEYQYPVGDWLDDEFILRRQ
;
A
#
# COMPACT_ATOMS: atom_id res chain seq x y z
N MET A 1 26.40 7.55 -6.46
CA MET A 1 24.99 7.14 -6.61
C MET A 1 24.09 8.32 -6.35
N SER A 2 23.13 8.55 -7.24
CA SER A 2 22.14 9.60 -7.06
C SER A 2 21.19 9.26 -5.91
N GLU A 3 20.62 10.28 -5.30
CA GLU A 3 19.60 10.13 -4.29
C GLU A 3 18.26 9.77 -4.94
N ALA A 4 17.44 8.95 -4.27
CA ALA A 4 16.10 8.67 -4.74
C ALA A 4 15.20 9.89 -4.55
N ILE A 5 14.39 10.21 -5.56
CA ILE A 5 13.41 11.28 -5.51
C ILE A 5 12.01 10.70 -5.36
N ILE A 6 11.15 11.43 -4.65
CA ILE A 6 9.72 11.08 -4.55
C ILE A 6 8.94 12.02 -5.46
N ARG A 7 8.12 11.46 -6.32
CA ARG A 7 7.28 12.19 -7.26
C ARG A 7 5.90 11.53 -7.41
N PRO A 8 4.89 12.26 -7.86
CA PRO A 8 3.62 11.63 -8.25
C PRO A 8 3.84 10.58 -9.35
N ALA A 9 3.11 9.49 -9.30
CA ALA A 9 3.11 8.50 -10.36
C ALA A 9 2.34 9.04 -11.58
N VAL A 10 2.78 8.61 -12.77
CA VAL A 10 2.12 8.93 -14.04
C VAL A 10 1.72 7.65 -14.77
N ALA A 11 0.85 7.78 -15.77
CA ALA A 11 0.34 6.61 -16.51
C ALA A 11 1.46 5.74 -17.12
N ALA A 12 2.57 6.36 -17.54
CA ALA A 12 3.72 5.65 -18.09
C ALA A 12 4.42 4.75 -17.06
N ASP A 13 4.20 4.95 -15.77
CA ASP A 13 4.78 4.11 -14.70
C ASP A 13 4.05 2.77 -14.53
N ALA A 14 2.91 2.56 -15.17
CA ALA A 14 2.00 1.45 -14.84
C ALA A 14 2.67 0.07 -14.91
N ALA A 15 3.47 -0.20 -15.94
CA ALA A 15 4.16 -1.49 -16.08
C ALA A 15 5.20 -1.69 -14.98
N ASP A 16 6.03 -0.69 -14.71
CA ASP A 16 7.08 -0.76 -13.68
C ASP A 16 6.49 -0.79 -12.27
N LEU A 17 5.40 -0.06 -12.03
CA LEU A 17 4.65 -0.13 -10.77
C LEU A 17 4.04 -1.52 -10.54
N GLY A 18 3.49 -2.12 -11.58
CA GLY A 18 2.94 -3.47 -11.49
C GLY A 18 4.01 -4.49 -11.14
N GLU A 19 5.16 -4.43 -11.80
CA GLU A 19 6.29 -5.32 -11.52
C GLU A 19 6.82 -5.11 -10.09
N LEU A 20 7.01 -3.86 -9.68
CA LEU A 20 7.43 -3.52 -8.32
C LEU A 20 6.44 -4.03 -7.27
N GLY A 21 5.16 -3.82 -7.49
CA GLY A 21 4.12 -4.27 -6.56
C GLY A 21 4.06 -5.80 -6.45
N ARG A 22 4.10 -6.49 -7.58
CA ARG A 22 4.12 -7.97 -7.64
C ARG A 22 5.33 -8.52 -6.89
N GLN A 23 6.52 -8.05 -7.20
CA GLN A 23 7.75 -8.54 -6.59
C GLN A 23 7.81 -8.24 -5.10
N THR A 24 7.40 -7.03 -4.69
CA THR A 24 7.38 -6.66 -3.27
C THR A 24 6.37 -7.48 -2.47
N PHE A 25 5.21 -7.76 -3.05
CA PHE A 25 4.24 -8.66 -2.41
C PHE A 25 4.83 -10.06 -2.19
N LEU A 26 5.46 -10.62 -3.21
CA LEU A 26 6.09 -11.94 -3.12
C LEU A 26 7.22 -11.96 -2.09
N ASP A 27 8.10 -10.97 -2.11
CA ASP A 27 9.22 -10.87 -1.18
C ASP A 27 8.75 -10.72 0.28
N THR A 28 7.68 -9.97 0.50
CA THR A 28 7.19 -9.66 1.84
C THR A 28 6.32 -10.77 2.42
N PHE A 29 5.28 -11.17 1.69
CA PHE A 29 4.23 -12.03 2.23
C PHE A 29 4.48 -13.51 1.95
N VAL A 30 5.05 -13.85 0.80
CA VAL A 30 5.35 -15.24 0.46
C VAL A 30 6.71 -15.68 1.03
N ASP A 31 7.77 -14.94 0.72
CA ASP A 31 9.11 -15.29 1.18
C ASP A 31 9.36 -14.85 2.62
N GLY A 32 8.98 -13.61 2.96
CA GLY A 32 9.25 -13.03 4.27
C GLY A 32 8.38 -13.61 5.39
N PHE A 33 7.08 -13.52 5.25
CA PHE A 33 6.13 -14.01 6.26
C PHE A 33 5.74 -15.47 6.06
N ALA A 34 6.14 -16.09 4.96
CA ALA A 34 5.86 -17.48 4.62
C ALA A 34 4.35 -17.81 4.68
N ILE A 35 3.49 -16.91 4.24
CA ILE A 35 2.06 -17.15 4.17
C ILE A 35 1.80 -18.19 3.06
N PRO A 36 1.15 -19.33 3.37
CA PRO A 36 1.04 -20.44 2.41
C PRO A 36 -0.15 -20.24 1.46
N TYR A 37 -0.15 -19.15 0.69
CA TYR A 37 -1.19 -18.95 -0.30
C TYR A 37 -1.26 -20.11 -1.30
N PRO A 38 -2.45 -20.62 -1.62
CA PRO A 38 -2.59 -21.52 -2.75
C PRO A 38 -2.14 -20.84 -4.05
N ALA A 39 -1.46 -21.57 -4.92
CA ALA A 39 -0.83 -20.99 -6.12
C ALA A 39 -1.82 -20.25 -7.04
N ASP A 40 -3.01 -20.84 -7.25
CA ASP A 40 -4.04 -20.23 -8.11
C ASP A 40 -4.62 -18.96 -7.48
N ASP A 41 -4.84 -18.95 -6.17
CA ASP A 41 -5.32 -17.79 -5.42
C ASP A 41 -4.31 -16.65 -5.49
N LEU A 42 -3.04 -16.96 -5.28
CA LEU A 42 -1.95 -15.99 -5.36
C LEU A 42 -1.85 -15.37 -6.75
N GLU A 43 -1.83 -16.20 -7.81
CA GLU A 43 -1.71 -15.69 -9.18
C GLU A 43 -2.92 -14.84 -9.59
N THR A 44 -4.13 -15.26 -9.23
CA THR A 44 -5.35 -14.48 -9.47
C THR A 44 -5.26 -13.11 -8.80
N PHE A 45 -4.83 -13.07 -7.55
CA PHE A 45 -4.65 -11.83 -6.81
C PHE A 45 -3.58 -10.92 -7.43
N LEU A 46 -2.42 -11.47 -7.77
CA LEU A 46 -1.31 -10.70 -8.34
C LEU A 46 -1.70 -10.09 -9.69
N GLU A 47 -2.39 -10.85 -10.54
CA GLU A 47 -2.87 -10.36 -11.83
C GLU A 47 -3.90 -9.23 -11.67
N ALA A 48 -4.88 -9.42 -10.80
CA ALA A 48 -5.92 -8.44 -10.55
C ALA A 48 -5.38 -7.16 -9.88
N SER A 49 -4.30 -7.27 -9.12
CA SER A 49 -3.74 -6.14 -8.38
C SER A 49 -2.64 -5.40 -9.13
N PHE A 50 -1.80 -6.12 -9.88
CA PHE A 50 -0.53 -5.60 -10.37
C PHE A 50 -0.30 -5.76 -11.88
N SER A 51 -1.25 -6.27 -12.66
CA SER A 51 -1.10 -6.22 -14.11
C SER A 51 -1.01 -4.76 -14.58
N PRO A 52 -0.34 -4.46 -15.70
CA PRO A 52 -0.28 -3.10 -16.23
C PRO A 52 -1.66 -2.46 -16.40
N GLU A 53 -2.65 -3.23 -16.86
CA GLU A 53 -4.03 -2.78 -17.03
C GLU A 53 -4.68 -2.45 -15.68
N ALA A 54 -4.47 -3.30 -14.66
CA ALA A 54 -4.99 -3.06 -13.32
C ALA A 54 -4.41 -1.77 -12.72
N ILE A 55 -3.10 -1.58 -12.85
CA ILE A 55 -2.44 -0.35 -12.36
C ILE A 55 -2.94 0.88 -13.11
N ARG A 56 -3.04 0.83 -14.45
CA ARG A 56 -3.58 1.96 -15.24
C ARG A 56 -4.98 2.35 -14.77
N SER A 57 -5.83 1.37 -14.53
CA SER A 57 -7.19 1.59 -14.01
C SER A 57 -7.17 2.26 -12.64
N LYS A 58 -6.34 1.75 -11.73
CA LYS A 58 -6.21 2.27 -10.36
C LYS A 58 -5.64 3.69 -10.32
N LEU A 59 -4.69 4.01 -11.19
CA LEU A 59 -4.14 5.36 -11.31
C LEU A 59 -5.19 6.41 -11.70
N LYS A 60 -6.25 5.99 -12.38
CA LYS A 60 -7.35 6.87 -12.83
C LYS A 60 -8.53 6.93 -11.86
N GLU A 61 -8.49 6.15 -10.78
CA GLU A 61 -9.60 6.12 -9.81
C GLU A 61 -9.83 7.51 -9.21
N PRO A 62 -11.07 8.02 -9.23
CA PRO A 62 -11.38 9.30 -8.59
C PRO A 62 -11.05 9.28 -7.10
N GLY A 63 -10.37 10.30 -6.62
CA GLY A 63 -9.96 10.41 -5.22
C GLY A 63 -8.73 9.61 -4.84
N ALA A 64 -8.10 8.91 -5.78
CA ALA A 64 -6.84 8.21 -5.56
C ALA A 64 -5.63 9.11 -5.83
N ALA A 65 -4.54 8.84 -5.12
CA ALA A 65 -3.26 9.47 -5.37
C ALA A 65 -2.13 8.44 -5.22
N TRP A 66 -1.11 8.55 -6.05
CA TRP A 66 0.01 7.61 -6.11
C TRP A 66 1.33 8.36 -6.16
N TRP A 67 2.32 7.88 -5.42
CA TRP A 67 3.68 8.41 -5.43
C TRP A 67 4.67 7.26 -5.59
N VAL A 68 5.75 7.55 -6.29
CA VAL A 68 6.87 6.63 -6.49
C VAL A 68 8.15 7.24 -5.94
N ALA A 69 9.05 6.40 -5.48
CA ALA A 69 10.44 6.75 -5.22
C ALA A 69 11.27 6.20 -6.38
N GLU A 70 11.95 7.09 -7.09
CA GLU A 70 12.72 6.77 -8.28
C GLU A 70 14.17 7.15 -8.10
N ARG A 71 15.05 6.30 -8.59
CA ARG A 71 16.49 6.59 -8.68
C ARG A 71 17.03 6.08 -10.02
N ASP A 72 17.63 6.98 -10.78
CA ASP A 72 18.23 6.66 -12.08
C ASP A 72 17.28 5.96 -13.06
N GLY A 73 16.02 6.38 -13.07
CA GLY A 73 14.99 5.81 -13.95
C GLY A 73 14.34 4.53 -13.42
N GLU A 74 14.69 4.07 -12.22
CA GLU A 74 14.21 2.84 -11.65
C GLU A 74 13.32 3.10 -10.45
N LEU A 75 12.13 2.48 -10.42
CA LEU A 75 11.22 2.57 -9.29
C LEU A 75 11.67 1.66 -8.15
N LEU A 76 11.81 2.24 -6.95
CA LEU A 76 12.29 1.54 -5.75
C LEU A 76 11.20 1.31 -4.72
N ALA A 77 10.17 2.14 -4.71
CA ALA A 77 9.11 2.10 -3.72
C ALA A 77 7.89 2.87 -4.23
N PHE A 78 6.73 2.61 -3.66
CA PHE A 78 5.54 3.40 -3.95
C PHE A 78 4.59 3.44 -2.76
N ALA A 79 3.72 4.44 -2.74
CA ALA A 79 2.58 4.54 -1.85
C ALA A 79 1.35 4.96 -2.63
N ASN A 80 0.17 4.48 -2.23
CA ASN A 80 -1.08 4.96 -2.80
C ASN A 80 -2.17 5.10 -1.75
N THR A 81 -2.98 6.11 -1.96
CA THR A 81 -4.14 6.45 -1.14
C THR A 81 -5.39 6.47 -2.01
N GLY A 82 -6.54 6.41 -1.38
CA GLY A 82 -7.82 6.52 -2.08
C GLY A 82 -8.97 6.63 -1.09
N PRO A 83 -10.23 6.66 -1.60
CA PRO A 83 -11.40 6.58 -0.75
C PRO A 83 -11.36 5.34 0.12
N ASN A 84 -11.78 5.47 1.37
CA ASN A 84 -11.76 4.37 2.32
C ASN A 84 -12.71 3.24 1.90
N THR A 85 -12.19 2.01 1.87
CA THR A 85 -12.91 0.78 1.53
C THR A 85 -12.95 -0.23 2.68
N LEU A 86 -12.32 0.09 3.81
CA LEU A 86 -12.24 -0.84 4.95
C LEU A 86 -13.61 -1.07 5.60
N PRO A 87 -13.94 -2.32 5.95
CA PRO A 87 -15.25 -2.67 6.50
C PRO A 87 -15.32 -2.37 8.00
N HIS A 88 -15.52 -1.12 8.35
CA HIS A 88 -15.67 -0.66 9.71
C HIS A 88 -16.94 0.20 9.82
N PRO A 89 -17.73 0.10 10.92
CA PRO A 89 -18.97 0.85 11.05
C PRO A 89 -18.85 2.36 10.94
N GLU A 90 -17.71 2.91 11.34
CA GLU A 90 -17.45 4.35 11.29
C GLU A 90 -16.69 4.79 10.02
N ALA A 91 -16.26 3.83 9.20
CA ALA A 91 -15.55 4.14 7.96
C ALA A 91 -16.53 4.62 6.88
N ARG A 92 -16.13 5.65 6.15
CA ARG A 92 -16.94 6.24 5.08
C ARG A 92 -16.10 6.42 3.83
N PRO A 93 -16.70 6.33 2.63
CA PRO A 93 -15.96 6.58 1.37
C PRO A 93 -15.35 7.99 1.28
N SER A 94 -15.88 8.97 2.02
CA SER A 94 -15.31 10.32 2.11
C SER A 94 -14.04 10.40 2.96
N HIS A 95 -13.75 9.36 3.73
CA HIS A 95 -12.48 9.26 4.46
C HIS A 95 -11.37 8.77 3.53
N ALA A 96 -10.12 9.04 3.89
CA ALA A 96 -8.97 8.58 3.13
C ALA A 96 -8.35 7.31 3.74
N GLU A 97 -7.91 6.43 2.87
CA GLU A 97 -7.21 5.19 3.22
C GLU A 97 -5.84 5.16 2.57
N LEU A 98 -4.80 4.86 3.35
CA LEU A 98 -3.52 4.44 2.80
C LEU A 98 -3.64 2.96 2.42
N ARG A 99 -3.63 2.68 1.12
CA ARG A 99 -3.91 1.34 0.62
C ARG A 99 -2.67 0.47 0.53
N ARG A 100 -1.55 1.03 0.07
CA ARG A 100 -0.27 0.33 0.00
C ARG A 100 0.88 1.28 0.27
N LEU A 101 1.90 0.73 0.92
CA LEU A 101 3.20 1.36 1.11
C LEU A 101 4.24 0.26 0.95
N TYR A 102 4.83 0.17 -0.24
CA TYR A 102 5.73 -0.90 -0.62
C TYR A 102 7.13 -0.35 -0.91
N VAL A 103 8.14 -0.97 -0.30
CA VAL A 103 9.55 -0.66 -0.55
C VAL A 103 10.23 -1.93 -1.03
N SER A 104 10.86 -1.89 -2.20
CA SER A 104 11.58 -3.05 -2.73
C SER A 104 12.64 -3.52 -1.73
N LYS A 105 12.87 -4.83 -1.71
CA LYS A 105 13.82 -5.44 -0.77
C LYS A 105 15.21 -4.80 -0.82
N ARG A 106 15.70 -4.47 -2.02
CA ARG A 106 17.01 -3.83 -2.22
C ARG A 106 17.06 -2.37 -1.79
N ALA A 107 15.92 -1.72 -1.61
CA ALA A 107 15.83 -0.32 -1.22
C ALA A 107 15.43 -0.13 0.25
N GLN A 108 15.23 -1.20 0.99
CA GLN A 108 14.95 -1.14 2.42
C GLN A 108 16.16 -0.57 3.17
N GLY A 109 15.89 0.17 4.25
CA GLY A 109 16.94 0.83 5.02
C GLY A 109 17.38 2.20 4.50
N LEU A 110 16.83 2.67 3.36
CA LEU A 110 17.13 3.99 2.80
C LEU A 110 16.17 5.10 3.28
N GLY A 111 15.22 4.77 4.15
CA GLY A 111 14.24 5.73 4.66
C GLY A 111 13.11 6.06 3.68
N LEU A 112 12.98 5.35 2.58
CA LEU A 112 11.97 5.64 1.55
C LEU A 112 10.54 5.39 2.06
N GLY A 113 10.33 4.36 2.86
CA GLY A 113 9.02 4.07 3.44
C GLY A 113 8.52 5.22 4.30
N THR A 114 9.37 5.76 5.17
CA THR A 114 9.03 6.90 6.02
C THR A 114 8.76 8.16 5.20
N LYS A 115 9.57 8.43 4.18
CA LYS A 115 9.39 9.59 3.30
C LYS A 115 8.08 9.50 2.51
N LEU A 116 7.78 8.33 1.94
CA LEU A 116 6.53 8.09 1.22
C LEU A 116 5.32 8.17 2.14
N LEU A 117 5.42 7.62 3.35
CA LEU A 117 4.34 7.71 4.34
C LEU A 117 4.04 9.17 4.69
N ALA A 118 5.05 9.98 4.91
CA ALA A 118 4.87 11.41 5.20
C ALA A 118 4.12 12.13 4.07
N VAL A 119 4.53 11.91 2.83
CA VAL A 119 3.87 12.51 1.65
C VAL A 119 2.41 12.05 1.55
N ALA A 120 2.15 10.76 1.73
CA ALA A 120 0.81 10.20 1.68
C ALA A 120 -0.09 10.75 2.79
N LEU A 121 0.40 10.83 4.02
CA LEU A 121 -0.36 11.36 5.15
C LEU A 121 -0.68 12.85 4.98
N ASP A 122 0.26 13.66 4.51
CA ASP A 122 0.03 15.07 4.22
C ASP A 122 -1.09 15.23 3.19
N TRP A 123 -1.08 14.42 2.15
CA TRP A 123 -2.13 14.43 1.14
C TRP A 123 -3.49 14.02 1.72
N MET A 124 -3.51 12.94 2.50
CA MET A 124 -4.74 12.45 3.13
C MET A 124 -5.35 13.50 4.06
N GLU A 125 -4.55 14.16 4.88
CA GLU A 125 -4.99 15.25 5.77
C GLU A 125 -5.56 16.43 4.99
N ALA A 126 -5.00 16.75 3.84
CA ALA A 126 -5.45 17.86 3.01
C ALA A 126 -6.75 17.54 2.24
N HIS A 127 -7.11 16.29 2.07
CA HIS A 127 -8.22 15.85 1.22
C HIS A 127 -9.37 15.17 1.96
N THR A 128 -9.30 15.07 3.29
CA THR A 128 -10.39 14.56 4.11
C THR A 128 -10.50 15.34 5.42
N ASP A 129 -11.73 15.52 5.91
CA ASP A 129 -12.00 16.08 7.23
C ASP A 129 -12.19 14.99 8.29
N GLY A 130 -12.23 13.74 7.87
CA GLY A 130 -12.48 12.59 8.74
C GLY A 130 -11.20 11.88 9.17
N PRO A 131 -11.36 10.77 9.90
CA PRO A 131 -10.23 9.92 10.29
C PRO A 131 -9.47 9.39 9.09
N LEU A 132 -8.18 9.08 9.31
CA LEU A 132 -7.34 8.38 8.35
C LEU A 132 -7.31 6.88 8.67
N TRP A 133 -7.29 6.05 7.65
CA TRP A 133 -7.43 4.60 7.78
C TRP A 133 -6.31 3.84 7.08
N ILE A 134 -5.91 2.71 7.68
CA ILE A 134 -4.93 1.77 7.11
C ILE A 134 -5.39 0.35 7.44
N GLY A 135 -5.37 -0.54 6.44
CA GLY A 135 -5.44 -1.99 6.67
C GLY A 135 -4.03 -2.57 6.71
N VAL A 136 -3.74 -3.47 7.66
CA VAL A 136 -2.43 -4.10 7.80
C VAL A 136 -2.57 -5.56 8.19
N TRP A 137 -1.74 -6.43 7.58
CA TRP A 137 -1.73 -7.83 7.96
C TRP A 137 -1.39 -8.00 9.44
N SER A 138 -2.14 -8.85 10.15
CA SER A 138 -2.04 -8.99 11.61
C SER A 138 -0.65 -9.44 12.10
N GLY A 139 0.11 -10.13 11.26
CA GLY A 139 1.48 -10.56 11.57
C GLY A 139 2.57 -9.55 11.20
N ASN A 140 2.21 -8.43 10.55
CA ASN A 140 3.21 -7.42 10.15
C ASN A 140 3.48 -6.44 11.27
N LEU A 141 4.21 -6.88 12.28
CA LEU A 141 4.49 -6.10 13.48
C LEU A 141 5.33 -4.85 13.18
N LYS A 142 6.25 -4.94 12.22
CA LYS A 142 7.10 -3.81 11.82
C LYS A 142 6.24 -2.67 11.24
N ALA A 143 5.32 -2.97 10.35
CA ALA A 143 4.41 -1.97 9.77
C ALA A 143 3.48 -1.38 10.85
N GLN A 144 2.91 -2.22 11.71
CA GLN A 144 2.06 -1.77 12.81
C GLN A 144 2.80 -0.79 13.73
N LYS A 145 4.06 -1.08 14.05
CA LYS A 145 4.89 -0.19 14.87
C LYS A 145 5.16 1.14 14.17
N LEU A 146 5.44 1.11 12.88
CA LEU A 146 5.62 2.32 12.08
C LEU A 146 4.35 3.19 12.11
N TYR A 147 3.20 2.60 11.84
CA TYR A 147 1.93 3.34 11.83
C TYR A 147 1.54 3.86 13.21
N ALA A 148 1.81 3.10 14.28
CA ALA A 148 1.59 3.55 15.65
C ALA A 148 2.40 4.81 15.97
N ALA A 149 3.63 4.90 15.47
CA ALA A 149 4.48 6.09 15.65
C ALA A 149 3.89 7.34 14.97
N TYR A 150 2.98 7.17 14.01
CA TYR A 150 2.26 8.26 13.32
C TYR A 150 0.84 8.47 13.86
N GLY A 151 0.51 7.88 15.01
CA GLY A 151 -0.75 8.11 15.70
C GLY A 151 -1.89 7.15 15.33
N PHE A 152 -1.62 6.11 14.59
CA PHE A 152 -2.64 5.11 14.23
C PHE A 152 -2.84 4.10 15.36
N GLU A 153 -4.09 3.80 15.67
CA GLU A 153 -4.49 2.82 16.67
C GLU A 153 -5.39 1.75 16.06
N LYS A 154 -5.33 0.55 16.59
CA LYS A 154 -6.20 -0.53 16.14
C LYS A 154 -7.67 -0.20 16.45
N ALA A 155 -8.51 -0.21 15.42
CA ALA A 155 -9.94 0.07 15.50
C ALA A 155 -10.83 -1.13 15.16
N GLY A 156 -10.27 -2.19 14.57
CA GLY A 156 -11.01 -3.37 14.18
C GLY A 156 -10.18 -4.43 13.51
N GLU A 157 -10.85 -5.46 13.06
CA GLU A 157 -10.27 -6.60 12.37
C GLU A 157 -11.15 -6.95 11.17
N TYR A 158 -10.54 -7.50 10.13
CA TYR A 158 -11.26 -8.00 8.97
C TYR A 158 -10.44 -9.05 8.24
N GLN A 159 -11.04 -9.69 7.24
CA GLN A 159 -10.35 -10.64 6.39
C GLN A 159 -10.17 -10.04 5.00
N TYR A 160 -8.92 -10.04 4.52
CA TYR A 160 -8.54 -9.51 3.22
C TYR A 160 -8.37 -10.66 2.23
N PRO A 161 -9.11 -10.67 1.10
CA PRO A 161 -9.05 -11.78 0.16
C PRO A 161 -7.80 -11.70 -0.73
N VAL A 162 -7.09 -12.84 -0.82
CA VAL A 162 -6.05 -13.10 -1.80
C VAL A 162 -6.54 -14.32 -2.60
N GLY A 163 -7.24 -14.07 -3.72
CA GLY A 163 -8.08 -15.08 -4.32
C GLY A 163 -9.16 -15.52 -3.34
N ASP A 164 -9.31 -16.80 -3.10
CA ASP A 164 -10.23 -17.36 -2.10
C ASP A 164 -9.58 -17.51 -0.71
N TRP A 165 -8.28 -17.30 -0.60
CA TRP A 165 -7.56 -17.24 0.67
C TRP A 165 -7.90 -15.94 1.40
N LEU A 166 -8.09 -16.03 2.72
CA LEU A 166 -8.41 -14.86 3.55
C LEU A 166 -7.28 -14.59 4.54
N ASP A 167 -6.63 -13.44 4.40
CA ASP A 167 -5.64 -12.95 5.36
C ASP A 167 -6.33 -12.25 6.52
N ASP A 168 -5.91 -12.54 7.75
CA ASP A 168 -6.38 -11.81 8.92
C ASP A 168 -5.68 -10.46 9.01
N GLU A 169 -6.42 -9.37 8.92
CA GLU A 169 -5.91 -8.01 8.93
C GLU A 169 -6.50 -7.17 10.05
N PHE A 170 -5.72 -6.19 10.48
CA PHE A 170 -6.17 -5.17 11.42
C PHE A 170 -6.55 -3.89 10.67
N ILE A 171 -7.60 -3.25 11.16
CA ILE A 171 -7.99 -1.91 10.72
C ILE A 171 -7.38 -0.93 11.71
N LEU A 172 -6.54 -0.02 11.19
CA LEU A 172 -5.94 1.06 11.98
C LEU A 172 -6.60 2.38 11.62
N ARG A 173 -6.74 3.24 12.62
CA ARG A 173 -7.37 4.55 12.46
C ARG A 173 -6.58 5.60 13.22
N ARG A 174 -6.49 6.80 12.62
CA ARG A 174 -6.04 8.02 13.28
C ARG A 174 -7.13 9.08 13.15
N GLN A 175 -7.55 9.64 14.28
CA GLN A 175 -8.53 10.73 14.34
C GLN A 175 -7.96 12.05 13.82
#